data_c12a28d89f6815b856fdcde2c03cd184
#
_entry.id   c12a28d89f6815b856fdcde2c03cd184
#
_cell.length_a   1.000
_cell.length_b   1.000
_cell.length_c   1.000
_cell.angle_alpha   90.00
_cell.angle_beta   90.00
_cell.angle_gamma   90.00
#
_symmetry.space_group_name_H-M   'P 1'
#
loop_
_entity.id
_entity.type
_entity.pdbx_description
1 polymer ?
#
loop_
_entity_poly.entity_id
_entity_poly.type
_entity_poly.pdbx_seq_one_letter_code
_entity_poly.pdbx_strand_id
1 'polypeptide(L)'
;MNAVRQSYNPGTFYTSPHGLSGAELCSITRYAGMSDTVTQLGLFEYNPKLDQRGQSAHLCAHALWYFFEGVSLRFHDYPVGSRKDYEKYTVLMDEFDELNFYKSPASGRWWIEIPKGDLQAERVQLVPCSSEDYREALQGVIPKRWWKAQQKA
;
A
#
# COMPACT_ATOMS: atom_id res chain seq x y z
N MET A 1 -10.20 -8.00 -15.11
CA MET A 1 -10.48 -9.40 -14.75
C MET A 1 -9.56 -10.44 -15.43
N ASN A 2 -8.85 -10.08 -16.50
CA ASN A 2 -7.92 -11.00 -17.21
C ASN A 2 -6.73 -11.52 -16.37
N ALA A 3 -6.39 -10.83 -15.26
CA ALA A 3 -5.35 -11.31 -14.34
C ALA A 3 -5.79 -12.54 -13.51
N VAL A 4 -7.08 -12.88 -13.53
CA VAL A 4 -7.66 -14.01 -12.80
C VAL A 4 -7.72 -15.22 -13.70
N ARG A 5 -7.31 -16.39 -13.20
CA ARG A 5 -7.34 -17.64 -13.99
C ARG A 5 -8.77 -18.03 -14.36
N GLN A 6 -8.93 -18.66 -15.52
CA GLN A 6 -10.21 -19.02 -16.12
C GLN A 6 -11.13 -19.82 -15.18
N SER A 7 -10.57 -20.72 -14.36
CA SER A 7 -11.36 -21.53 -13.43
C SER A 7 -12.17 -20.69 -12.41
N TYR A 8 -11.75 -19.46 -12.14
CA TYR A 8 -12.45 -18.51 -11.27
C TYR A 8 -13.19 -17.41 -12.04
N ASN A 9 -12.71 -17.05 -13.25
CA ASN A 9 -13.28 -15.99 -14.06
C ASN A 9 -13.48 -16.43 -15.53
N PRO A 10 -14.51 -17.24 -15.81
CA PRO A 10 -14.83 -17.66 -17.18
C PRO A 10 -15.46 -16.54 -18.03
N GLY A 11 -16.05 -15.50 -17.42
CA GLY A 11 -16.76 -14.40 -18.06
C GLY A 11 -15.82 -13.33 -18.65
N THR A 12 -14.83 -13.72 -19.44
CA THR A 12 -13.92 -12.82 -20.16
C THR A 12 -13.56 -13.40 -21.53
N PHE A 13 -13.21 -12.54 -22.51
CA PHE A 13 -12.72 -12.98 -23.81
C PHE A 13 -11.32 -13.60 -23.73
N TYR A 14 -10.47 -13.04 -22.88
CA TYR A 14 -9.06 -13.42 -22.76
C TYR A 14 -8.86 -14.26 -21.51
N THR A 15 -9.28 -15.52 -21.60
CA THR A 15 -9.10 -16.47 -20.49
C THR A 15 -7.65 -16.96 -20.43
N SER A 16 -7.14 -17.14 -19.20
CA SER A 16 -5.81 -17.70 -18.97
C SER A 16 -5.90 -18.89 -18.00
N PRO A 17 -5.13 -19.98 -18.24
CA PRO A 17 -5.01 -21.07 -17.28
C PRO A 17 -4.24 -20.65 -16.03
N HIS A 18 -3.40 -19.64 -16.15
CA HIS A 18 -2.58 -19.09 -15.08
C HIS A 18 -3.15 -17.73 -14.64
N GLY A 19 -2.81 -17.31 -13.43
CA GLY A 19 -3.24 -16.03 -12.88
C GLY A 19 -3.71 -16.17 -11.44
N LEU A 20 -4.30 -15.10 -10.93
CA LEU A 20 -4.82 -15.05 -9.57
C LEU A 20 -5.97 -16.02 -9.36
N SER A 21 -6.02 -16.64 -8.19
CA SER A 21 -7.22 -17.28 -7.68
C SER A 21 -8.25 -16.24 -7.24
N GLY A 22 -9.50 -16.66 -7.04
CA GLY A 22 -10.53 -15.79 -6.49
C GLY A 22 -10.17 -15.28 -5.08
N ALA A 23 -9.56 -16.13 -4.24
CA ALA A 23 -9.12 -15.75 -2.90
C ALA A 23 -8.00 -14.69 -2.92
N GLU A 24 -7.03 -14.84 -3.81
CA GLU A 24 -5.95 -13.84 -3.98
C GLU A 24 -6.52 -12.49 -4.46
N LEU A 25 -7.45 -12.50 -5.42
CA LEU A 25 -8.12 -11.27 -5.85
C LEU A 25 -8.84 -10.59 -4.67
N CYS A 26 -9.62 -11.34 -3.89
CA CYS A 26 -10.32 -10.82 -2.72
C CYS A 26 -9.35 -10.26 -1.67
N SER A 27 -8.22 -10.94 -1.42
CA SER A 27 -7.18 -10.45 -0.50
C SER A 27 -6.56 -9.14 -1.01
N ILE A 28 -6.20 -9.09 -2.29
CA ILE A 28 -5.64 -7.87 -2.91
C ILE A 28 -6.61 -6.70 -2.79
N THR A 29 -7.89 -6.91 -3.12
CA THR A 29 -8.90 -5.85 -3.06
C THR A 29 -9.16 -5.40 -1.62
N ARG A 30 -9.15 -6.32 -0.64
CA ARG A 30 -9.25 -5.98 0.78
C ARG A 30 -8.10 -5.10 1.24
N TYR A 31 -6.85 -5.48 0.95
CA TYR A 31 -5.69 -4.68 1.30
C TYR A 31 -5.66 -3.32 0.57
N ALA A 32 -6.11 -3.29 -0.69
CA ALA A 32 -6.29 -2.03 -1.40
C ALA A 32 -7.32 -1.13 -0.71
N GLY A 33 -8.43 -1.70 -0.24
CA GLY A 33 -9.44 -0.98 0.54
C GLY A 33 -8.90 -0.41 1.83
N MET A 34 -8.03 -1.14 2.56
CA MET A 34 -7.41 -0.68 3.81
C MET A 34 -6.43 0.48 3.62
N SER A 35 -5.97 0.72 2.39
CA SER A 35 -5.04 1.81 2.11
C SER A 35 -5.76 3.16 2.09
N ASP A 36 -5.32 4.11 2.91
CA ASP A 36 -5.86 5.47 2.97
C ASP A 36 -5.62 6.27 1.67
N THR A 37 -4.69 5.82 0.81
CA THR A 37 -4.33 6.48 -0.45
C THR A 37 -5.08 5.94 -1.67
N VAL A 38 -5.74 4.79 -1.57
CA VAL A 38 -6.52 4.20 -2.67
C VAL A 38 -7.92 4.81 -2.66
N THR A 39 -8.24 5.58 -3.68
CA THR A 39 -9.51 6.31 -3.83
C THR A 39 -10.49 5.64 -4.79
N GLN A 40 -10.01 4.74 -5.66
CA GLN A 40 -10.81 4.12 -6.70
C GLN A 40 -10.47 2.64 -6.86
N LEU A 41 -11.48 1.83 -7.14
CA LEU A 41 -11.37 0.44 -7.57
C LEU A 41 -12.17 0.27 -8.86
N GLY A 42 -11.56 -0.31 -9.89
CA GLY A 42 -12.22 -0.66 -11.15
C GLY A 42 -12.03 -2.13 -11.49
N LEU A 43 -13.10 -2.81 -11.87
CA LEU A 43 -13.07 -4.18 -12.38
C LEU A 43 -13.43 -4.14 -13.86
N PHE A 44 -12.44 -4.43 -14.71
CA PHE A 44 -12.55 -4.34 -16.16
C PHE A 44 -12.52 -5.73 -16.80
N GLU A 45 -12.93 -5.84 -18.07
CA GLU A 45 -12.90 -7.07 -18.86
C GLU A 45 -13.87 -8.18 -18.37
N TYR A 46 -14.92 -7.81 -17.64
CA TYR A 46 -16.02 -8.71 -17.38
C TYR A 46 -17.06 -8.64 -18.53
N ASN A 47 -17.40 -9.81 -19.10
CA ASN A 47 -18.41 -9.93 -20.14
C ASN A 47 -19.55 -10.84 -19.67
N PRO A 48 -20.72 -10.30 -19.36
CA PRO A 48 -21.86 -11.10 -18.86
C PRO A 48 -22.38 -12.13 -19.87
N LYS A 49 -22.16 -11.92 -21.18
CA LYS A 49 -22.58 -12.88 -22.20
C LYS A 49 -21.78 -14.18 -22.18
N LEU A 50 -20.57 -14.16 -21.64
CA LEU A 50 -19.69 -15.32 -21.51
C LEU A 50 -19.84 -16.00 -20.15
N ASP A 51 -20.49 -15.35 -19.18
CA ASP A 51 -20.63 -15.81 -17.80
C ASP A 51 -21.94 -16.59 -17.60
N GLN A 52 -22.06 -17.76 -18.23
CA GLN A 52 -23.27 -18.55 -18.27
C GLN A 52 -23.87 -18.91 -16.90
N ARG A 53 -23.05 -19.01 -15.85
CA ARG A 53 -23.46 -19.37 -14.49
C ARG A 53 -23.34 -18.24 -13.48
N GLY A 54 -23.01 -17.05 -13.90
CA GLY A 54 -22.79 -15.90 -13.02
C GLY A 54 -21.57 -16.01 -12.11
N GLN A 55 -20.66 -16.95 -12.38
CA GLN A 55 -19.48 -17.19 -11.55
C GLN A 55 -18.56 -15.96 -11.49
N SER A 56 -18.31 -15.33 -12.63
CA SER A 56 -17.49 -14.12 -12.70
C SER A 56 -18.21 -12.93 -12.05
N ALA A 57 -19.53 -12.83 -12.19
CA ALA A 57 -20.33 -11.81 -11.49
C ALA A 57 -20.21 -11.94 -9.98
N HIS A 58 -20.32 -13.17 -9.44
CA HIS A 58 -20.14 -13.44 -8.02
C HIS A 58 -18.72 -13.07 -7.56
N LEU A 59 -17.69 -13.41 -8.34
CA LEU A 59 -16.33 -13.04 -8.02
C LEU A 59 -16.12 -11.52 -7.99
N CYS A 60 -16.72 -10.80 -8.95
CA CYS A 60 -16.71 -9.33 -8.94
C CYS A 60 -17.39 -8.78 -7.68
N ALA A 61 -18.54 -9.35 -7.30
CA ALA A 61 -19.27 -8.96 -6.09
C ALA A 61 -18.42 -9.19 -4.83
N HIS A 62 -17.74 -10.35 -4.72
CA HIS A 62 -16.83 -10.63 -3.62
C HIS A 62 -15.64 -9.64 -3.59
N ALA A 63 -15.01 -9.35 -4.73
CA ALA A 63 -13.92 -8.39 -4.80
C ALA A 63 -14.34 -6.99 -4.32
N LEU A 64 -15.54 -6.53 -4.70
CA LEU A 64 -16.13 -5.28 -4.24
C LEU A 64 -16.42 -5.33 -2.74
N TRP A 65 -17.03 -6.42 -2.25
CA TRP A 65 -17.32 -6.60 -0.83
C TRP A 65 -16.05 -6.50 0.02
N TYR A 66 -15.00 -7.26 -0.34
CA TYR A 66 -13.73 -7.22 0.37
C TYR A 66 -13.04 -5.85 0.31
N PHE A 67 -13.19 -5.14 -0.81
CA PHE A 67 -12.70 -3.76 -0.89
C PHE A 67 -13.42 -2.85 0.10
N PHE A 68 -14.75 -2.90 0.18
CA PHE A 68 -15.52 -2.09 1.14
C PHE A 68 -15.27 -2.49 2.60
N GLU A 69 -15.10 -3.78 2.86
CA GLU A 69 -14.64 -4.25 4.18
C GLU A 69 -13.28 -3.61 4.52
N GLY A 70 -12.34 -3.63 3.57
CA GLY A 70 -11.06 -2.96 3.73
C GLY A 70 -11.21 -1.46 4.03
N VAL A 71 -12.08 -0.76 3.30
CA VAL A 71 -12.36 0.67 3.53
C VAL A 71 -12.86 0.92 4.96
N SER A 72 -13.73 0.05 5.49
CA SER A 72 -14.23 0.18 6.86
C SER A 72 -13.17 -0.04 7.94
N LEU A 73 -12.05 -0.66 7.57
CA LEU A 73 -10.91 -0.94 8.46
C LEU A 73 -9.76 0.08 8.33
N ARG A 74 -9.98 1.20 7.65
CA ARG A 74 -8.97 2.27 7.54
C ARG A 74 -8.70 2.90 8.88
N PHE A 75 -7.43 3.10 9.18
CA PHE A 75 -7.02 3.81 10.39
C PHE A 75 -7.02 5.32 10.23
N HIS A 76 -7.11 5.84 8.99
CA HIS A 76 -7.03 7.26 8.65
C HIS A 76 -5.79 7.97 9.22
N ASP A 77 -4.70 7.22 9.29
CA ASP A 77 -3.44 7.63 9.87
C ASP A 77 -2.32 7.83 8.85
N TYR A 78 -2.66 8.03 7.57
CA TYR A 78 -1.66 8.42 6.59
C TYR A 78 -1.23 9.88 6.87
N PRO A 79 0.07 10.16 7.03
CA PRO A 79 0.55 11.47 7.52
C PRO A 79 0.47 12.56 6.43
N VAL A 80 -0.73 12.96 6.05
CA VAL A 80 -0.98 14.03 5.07
C VAL A 80 -1.03 15.42 5.73
N GLY A 81 -1.19 15.48 7.05
CA GLY A 81 -1.39 16.71 7.79
C GLY A 81 -0.43 16.90 8.96
N SER A 82 -0.98 17.27 10.12
CA SER A 82 -0.20 17.48 11.36
C SER A 82 0.46 16.19 11.83
N ARG A 83 1.73 16.26 12.20
CA ARG A 83 2.52 15.14 12.74
C ARG A 83 2.41 15.04 14.27
N LYS A 84 1.60 15.87 14.91
CA LYS A 84 1.50 15.98 16.37
C LYS A 84 1.00 14.70 17.04
N ASP A 85 0.23 13.88 16.29
CA ASP A 85 -0.39 12.66 16.79
C ASP A 85 0.50 11.42 16.60
N TYR A 86 1.72 11.61 16.09
CA TYR A 86 2.68 10.53 15.85
C TYR A 86 3.78 10.54 16.90
N GLU A 87 4.24 9.35 17.28
CA GLU A 87 5.46 9.18 18.05
C GLU A 87 6.66 9.45 17.14
N LYS A 88 7.44 10.50 17.44
CA LYS A 88 8.68 10.82 16.70
C LYS A 88 9.86 10.12 17.36
N TYR A 89 10.66 9.44 16.55
CA TYR A 89 11.93 8.83 16.94
C TYR A 89 13.05 9.42 16.08
N THR A 90 14.07 9.99 16.70
CA THR A 90 15.23 10.57 16.01
C THR A 90 16.44 9.70 16.27
N VAL A 91 17.13 9.31 15.21
CA VAL A 91 18.41 8.57 15.26
C VAL A 91 19.49 9.45 14.71
N LEU A 92 20.55 9.69 15.51
CA LEU A 92 21.74 10.41 15.09
C LEU A 92 22.62 9.48 14.26
N MET A 93 23.12 9.98 13.12
CA MET A 93 23.94 9.23 12.19
C MET A 93 25.26 9.95 11.96
N ASP A 94 26.37 9.20 11.85
CA ASP A 94 27.70 9.76 11.62
C ASP A 94 27.82 10.49 10.27
N GLU A 95 27.07 10.02 9.25
CA GLU A 95 27.09 10.58 7.87
C GLU A 95 26.00 11.63 7.62
N PHE A 96 24.98 11.69 8.48
CA PHE A 96 23.83 12.60 8.38
C PHE A 96 23.54 13.14 9.76
N ASP A 97 23.05 14.38 9.84
CA ASP A 97 22.74 14.99 11.12
C ASP A 97 21.72 14.17 11.91
N GLU A 98 20.63 13.74 11.26
CA GLU A 98 19.61 12.94 11.90
C GLU A 98 18.68 12.20 10.90
N LEU A 99 18.20 11.02 11.29
CA LEU A 99 17.08 10.34 10.63
C LEU A 99 15.85 10.39 11.53
N ASN A 100 14.75 10.93 11.01
CA ASN A 100 13.50 11.05 11.73
C ASN A 100 12.52 9.96 11.29
N PHE A 101 12.03 9.20 12.25
CA PHE A 101 10.98 8.20 12.07
C PHE A 101 9.71 8.63 12.81
N TYR A 102 8.58 8.26 12.24
CA TYR A 102 7.26 8.51 12.83
C TYR A 102 6.48 7.20 12.91
N LYS A 103 5.86 6.96 14.06
CA LYS A 103 5.03 5.78 14.27
C LYS A 103 3.62 6.22 14.65
N SER A 104 2.61 5.64 13.98
CA SER A 104 1.23 5.83 14.36
C SER A 104 0.90 5.03 15.62
N PRO A 105 0.41 5.64 16.68
CA PRO A 105 -0.07 4.91 17.86
C PRO A 105 -1.35 4.11 17.56
N ALA A 106 -2.14 4.51 16.55
CA ALA A 106 -3.38 3.84 16.18
C ALA A 106 -3.16 2.52 15.42
N SER A 107 -2.25 2.51 14.43
CA SER A 107 -2.03 1.37 13.55
C SER A 107 -0.69 0.66 13.77
N GLY A 108 0.24 1.29 14.48
CA GLY A 108 1.62 0.82 14.60
C GLY A 108 2.45 0.97 13.30
N ARG A 109 1.92 1.62 12.27
CA ARG A 109 2.62 1.89 11.01
C ARG A 109 3.77 2.86 11.24
N TRP A 110 4.82 2.71 10.42
CA TRP A 110 6.02 3.53 10.48
C TRP A 110 6.25 4.29 9.18
N TRP A 111 6.80 5.49 9.32
CA TRP A 111 7.29 6.33 8.22
C TRP A 111 8.66 6.87 8.55
N ILE A 112 9.50 7.03 7.51
CA ILE A 112 10.79 7.71 7.59
C ILE A 112 10.69 9.03 6.85
N GLU A 113 11.28 10.07 7.43
CA GLU A 113 11.36 11.39 6.84
C GLU A 113 12.52 11.45 5.84
N ILE A 114 12.23 11.99 4.66
CA ILE A 114 13.20 12.12 3.56
C ILE A 114 13.16 13.57 3.07
N PRO A 115 14.30 14.27 3.01
CA PRO A 115 14.37 15.58 2.39
C PRO A 115 13.93 15.52 0.93
N LYS A 116 13.15 16.50 0.48
CA LYS A 116 12.68 16.59 -0.89
C LYS A 116 13.29 17.80 -1.59
N GLY A 117 14.11 17.55 -2.61
CA GLY A 117 14.80 18.60 -3.36
C GLY A 117 16.15 19.00 -2.77
N ASP A 118 16.69 20.13 -3.24
CA ASP A 118 17.98 20.68 -2.77
C ASP A 118 17.95 20.94 -1.26
N LEU A 119 19.08 20.74 -0.59
CA LEU A 119 19.30 20.87 0.86
C LEU A 119 18.81 22.20 1.48
N GLN A 120 18.43 23.17 0.66
CA GLN A 120 17.91 24.48 1.12
C GLN A 120 16.37 24.55 1.15
N ALA A 121 15.65 23.54 0.68
CA ALA A 121 14.18 23.52 0.75
C ALA A 121 13.74 22.70 1.96
N GLU A 122 13.11 23.33 2.94
CA GLU A 122 12.48 22.71 4.14
C GLU A 122 11.33 21.72 3.80
N ARG A 123 11.31 21.19 2.57
CA ARG A 123 10.30 20.24 2.15
C ARG A 123 10.74 18.84 2.46
N VAL A 124 9.95 18.15 3.25
CA VAL A 124 10.19 16.76 3.62
C VAL A 124 9.03 15.88 3.15
N GLN A 125 9.36 14.66 2.78
CA GLN A 125 8.39 13.63 2.43
C GLN A 125 8.43 12.52 3.47
N LEU A 126 7.27 12.04 3.91
CA LEU A 126 7.17 10.83 4.72
C LEU A 126 6.98 9.62 3.81
N VAL A 127 7.86 8.65 3.93
CA VAL A 127 7.86 7.42 3.15
C VAL A 127 7.52 6.26 4.09
N PRO A 128 6.54 5.39 3.76
CA PRO A 128 6.24 4.23 4.58
C PRO A 128 7.46 3.33 4.76
N CYS A 129 7.72 2.93 5.99
CA CYS A 129 8.83 2.05 6.35
C CYS A 129 8.40 0.96 7.34
N SER A 130 9.33 0.18 7.82
CA SER A 130 9.08 -0.87 8.82
C SER A 130 9.84 -0.56 10.12
N SER A 131 9.47 -1.27 11.19
CA SER A 131 10.26 -1.24 12.44
C SER A 131 11.67 -1.80 12.26
N GLU A 132 11.90 -2.61 11.23
CA GLU A 132 13.21 -3.13 10.83
C GLU A 132 14.11 -1.99 10.34
N ASP A 133 13.58 -1.13 9.45
CA ASP A 133 14.31 0.05 8.95
C ASP A 133 14.77 0.95 10.12
N TYR A 134 13.94 1.10 11.16
CA TYR A 134 14.32 1.83 12.38
C TYR A 134 15.43 1.12 13.16
N ARG A 135 15.39 -0.22 13.30
CA ARG A 135 16.43 -0.99 13.97
C ARG A 135 17.76 -0.96 13.21
N GLU A 136 17.74 -1.01 11.87
CA GLU A 136 18.94 -0.83 11.05
C GLU A 136 19.57 0.54 11.31
N ALA A 137 18.76 1.60 11.37
CA ALA A 137 19.25 2.95 11.68
C ALA A 137 19.90 3.04 13.07
N LEU A 138 19.33 2.39 14.10
CA LEU A 138 19.93 2.33 15.44
C LEU A 138 21.31 1.63 15.46
N GLN A 139 21.60 0.80 14.45
CA GLN A 139 22.91 0.14 14.28
C GLN A 139 23.88 0.96 13.42
N GLY A 140 23.53 2.21 13.08
CA GLY A 140 24.33 3.06 12.20
C GLY A 140 24.18 2.75 10.71
N VAL A 141 23.20 1.92 10.32
CA VAL A 141 22.99 1.55 8.93
C VAL A 141 21.81 2.34 8.35
N ILE A 142 22.07 3.06 7.25
CA ILE A 142 20.99 3.79 6.56
C ILE A 142 20.08 2.80 5.83
N PRO A 143 18.78 2.81 6.10
CA PRO A 143 17.85 1.89 5.47
C PRO A 143 17.86 2.02 3.93
N LYS A 144 17.88 0.90 3.22
CA LYS A 144 17.86 0.87 1.74
C LYS A 144 16.66 1.62 1.15
N ARG A 145 15.57 1.69 1.90
CA ARG A 145 14.34 2.39 1.52
C ARG A 145 14.54 3.90 1.48
N TRP A 146 15.32 4.45 2.40
CA TRP A 146 15.69 5.87 2.42
C TRP A 146 16.46 6.24 1.14
N TRP A 147 17.51 5.48 0.78
CA TRP A 147 18.29 5.69 -0.43
C TRP A 147 17.44 5.64 -1.70
N LYS A 148 16.57 4.64 -1.83
CA LYS A 148 15.68 4.51 -2.99
C LYS A 148 14.70 5.65 -3.12
N ALA A 149 14.26 6.23 -2.03
CA ALA A 149 13.31 7.33 -2.05
C ALA A 149 14.03 8.65 -2.33
N GLN A 150 15.25 8.85 -1.78
CA GLN A 150 16.09 10.02 -2.07
C GLN A 150 16.46 10.13 -3.55
N GLN A 151 16.73 9.01 -4.22
CA GLN A 151 17.02 8.99 -5.66
C GLN A 151 15.81 9.37 -6.55
N LYS A 152 14.60 9.36 -6.00
CA LYS A 152 13.36 9.66 -6.72
C LYS A 152 12.78 11.04 -6.36
N ALA A 153 13.35 11.70 -5.37
CA ALA A 153 12.89 13.00 -4.88
C ALA A 153 13.49 14.15 -5.69
#